data_cf00fee9c89e649d18053b78e101fe22
#
_entry.id   cf00fee9c89e649d18053b78e101fe22
#
_cell.length_a   1.000
_cell.length_b   1.000
_cell.length_c   1.000
_cell.angle_alpha   90.00
_cell.angle_beta   90.00
_cell.angle_gamma   90.00
#
_symmetry.space_group_name_H-M   'P 1'
#
loop_
_entity.id
_entity.type
_entity.pdbx_description
1 polymer ?
#
loop_
_entity_poly.entity_id
_entity_poly.type
_entity_poly.pdbx_seq_one_letter_code
_entity_poly.pdbx_strand_id
1 'polypeptide(L)'
;MRVLIIDDDTTFCQLLAETLQGKGIEVEWTTDGFGGYEMSLDQPYDLFILDQRMPLVLGSELAEYLREDNPKAKIILTSAFADEALGDIARSIDSPLLSKPFGADRLLELIKRLLSRSRKHSKLAKP
;
A
#
# COMPACT_ATOMS: atom_id res chain seq x y z
N MET A 1 -12.99 0.67 -5.79
CA MET A 1 -11.55 0.57 -5.47
C MET A 1 -11.31 -0.59 -4.52
N ARG A 2 -10.34 -1.39 -4.80
CA ARG A 2 -9.97 -2.55 -3.97
C ARG A 2 -8.56 -2.38 -3.43
N VAL A 3 -8.42 -2.52 -2.10
CA VAL A 3 -7.16 -2.32 -1.37
C VAL A 3 -6.76 -3.61 -0.68
N LEU A 4 -5.46 -3.95 -0.74
CA LEU A 4 -4.90 -5.04 0.02
C LEU A 4 -3.94 -4.47 1.08
N ILE A 5 -4.20 -4.79 2.34
CA ILE A 5 -3.34 -4.44 3.47
C ILE A 5 -2.49 -5.65 3.81
N ILE A 6 -1.18 -5.46 3.87
CA ILE A 6 -0.23 -6.51 4.26
C ILE A 6 0.59 -6.00 5.43
N ASP A 7 0.33 -6.54 6.62
CA ASP A 7 0.93 -6.09 7.87
C ASP A 7 0.84 -7.22 8.88
N ASP A 8 1.92 -7.55 9.56
CA ASP A 8 1.95 -8.69 10.49
C ASP A 8 1.17 -8.44 11.79
N ASP A 9 0.66 -7.23 12.00
CA ASP A 9 -0.19 -6.89 13.14
C ASP A 9 -1.67 -7.08 12.78
N THR A 10 -2.25 -8.18 13.26
CA THR A 10 -3.65 -8.53 12.99
C THR A 10 -4.63 -7.44 13.45
N THR A 11 -4.43 -6.90 14.64
CA THR A 11 -5.30 -5.85 15.18
C THR A 11 -5.27 -4.60 14.29
N PHE A 12 -4.08 -4.20 13.87
CA PHE A 12 -3.92 -3.07 12.96
C PHE A 12 -4.66 -3.32 11.64
N CYS A 13 -4.51 -4.51 11.05
CA CYS A 13 -5.21 -4.86 9.82
C CYS A 13 -6.72 -4.78 9.96
N GLN A 14 -7.25 -5.35 11.04
CA GLN A 14 -8.70 -5.36 11.28
C GLN A 14 -9.26 -3.95 11.44
N LEU A 15 -8.61 -3.12 12.26
CA LEU A 15 -9.07 -1.75 12.51
C LEU A 15 -8.99 -0.90 11.25
N LEU A 16 -7.90 -1.01 10.51
CA LEU A 16 -7.74 -0.24 9.28
C LEU A 16 -8.74 -0.69 8.22
N ALA A 17 -8.96 -2.00 8.08
CA ALA A 17 -9.93 -2.53 7.14
C ALA A 17 -11.34 -2.02 7.46
N GLU A 18 -11.75 -2.05 8.72
CA GLU A 18 -13.06 -1.52 9.12
C GLU A 18 -13.21 -0.04 8.79
N THR A 19 -12.17 0.73 9.04
CA THR A 19 -12.18 2.17 8.76
C THR A 19 -12.37 2.44 7.27
N LEU A 20 -11.63 1.76 6.42
CA LEU A 20 -11.71 1.94 4.97
C LEU A 20 -13.02 1.41 4.41
N GLN A 21 -13.50 0.27 4.92
CA GLN A 21 -14.80 -0.29 4.52
C GLN A 21 -15.94 0.69 4.84
N GLY A 22 -15.85 1.38 5.98
CA GLY A 22 -16.82 2.40 6.36
C GLY A 22 -16.85 3.58 5.37
N LYS A 23 -15.84 3.74 4.55
CA LYS A 23 -15.75 4.77 3.49
C LYS A 23 -16.11 4.20 2.11
N GLY A 24 -16.63 2.99 2.04
CA GLY A 24 -17.04 2.39 0.78
C GLY A 24 -15.91 1.76 -0.04
N ILE A 25 -14.75 1.52 0.58
CA ILE A 25 -13.60 0.91 -0.07
C ILE A 25 -13.65 -0.60 0.18
N GLU A 26 -13.45 -1.40 -0.87
CA GLU A 26 -13.29 -2.85 -0.70
C GLU A 26 -11.90 -3.13 -0.17
N VAL A 27 -11.81 -3.86 0.94
CA VAL A 27 -10.53 -4.11 1.60
C VAL A 27 -10.38 -5.59 1.91
N GLU A 28 -9.23 -6.12 1.55
CA GLU A 28 -8.77 -7.42 2.04
C GLU A 28 -7.47 -7.20 2.78
N TRP A 29 -7.09 -8.13 3.64
CA TRP A 29 -5.84 -8.03 4.36
C TRP A 29 -5.26 -9.40 4.65
N THR A 30 -3.95 -9.43 4.84
CA THR A 30 -3.23 -10.62 5.26
C THR A 30 -2.05 -10.21 6.12
N THR A 31 -1.61 -11.10 6.99
CA THR A 31 -0.44 -10.87 7.84
C THR A 31 0.83 -11.48 7.27
N ASP A 32 0.74 -12.14 6.14
CA ASP A 32 1.87 -12.81 5.48
C ASP A 32 2.21 -12.11 4.17
N GLY A 33 3.46 -11.64 4.05
CA GLY A 33 3.91 -10.94 2.85
C GLY A 33 3.82 -11.78 1.59
N PHE A 34 4.27 -13.04 1.64
CA PHE A 34 4.19 -13.92 0.48
C PHE A 34 2.75 -14.33 0.17
N GLY A 35 1.92 -14.51 1.21
CA GLY A 35 0.48 -14.73 1.03
C GLY A 35 -0.17 -13.56 0.32
N GLY A 36 0.22 -12.33 0.66
CA GLY A 36 -0.25 -11.13 -0.02
C GLY A 36 0.16 -11.09 -1.49
N TYR A 37 1.39 -11.48 -1.78
CA TYR A 37 1.85 -11.59 -3.16
C TYR A 37 0.99 -12.58 -3.96
N GLU A 38 0.71 -13.76 -3.40
CA GLU A 38 -0.16 -14.75 -4.04
C GLU A 38 -1.55 -14.19 -4.29
N MET A 39 -2.13 -13.47 -3.32
CA MET A 39 -3.42 -12.83 -3.50
C MET A 39 -3.41 -11.85 -4.67
N SER A 40 -2.30 -11.11 -4.85
CA SER A 40 -2.16 -10.15 -5.94
C SER A 40 -2.14 -10.81 -7.31
N LEU A 41 -1.72 -12.06 -7.40
CA LEU A 41 -1.72 -12.81 -8.66
C LEU A 41 -3.12 -13.29 -9.02
N ASP A 42 -3.96 -13.56 -8.00
CA ASP A 42 -5.30 -14.09 -8.20
C ASP A 42 -6.34 -13.00 -8.49
N GLN A 43 -6.14 -11.79 -7.97
CA GLN A 43 -7.09 -10.70 -8.08
C GLN A 43 -6.40 -9.37 -8.30
N PRO A 44 -7.01 -8.45 -9.05
CA PRO A 44 -6.47 -7.10 -9.19
C PRO A 44 -6.74 -6.26 -7.94
N TYR A 45 -5.75 -5.51 -7.50
CA TYR A 45 -5.86 -4.52 -6.43
C TYR A 45 -5.43 -3.16 -6.97
N ASP A 46 -6.17 -2.12 -6.58
CA ASP A 46 -5.84 -0.75 -6.97
C ASP A 46 -4.74 -0.14 -6.12
N LEU A 47 -4.61 -0.63 -4.89
CA LEU A 47 -3.66 -0.09 -3.93
C LEU A 47 -3.21 -1.17 -2.97
N PHE A 48 -1.92 -1.16 -2.64
CA PHE A 48 -1.34 -1.99 -1.59
C PHE A 48 -0.84 -1.12 -0.47
N ILE A 49 -1.19 -1.46 0.77
CA ILE A 49 -0.67 -0.81 1.98
C ILE A 49 0.22 -1.83 2.66
N LEU A 50 1.52 -1.58 2.64
CA LEU A 50 2.53 -2.55 3.07
C LEU A 50 3.29 -2.07 4.29
N ASP A 51 3.34 -2.90 5.34
CA ASP A 51 4.22 -2.65 6.46
C ASP A 51 5.67 -2.98 6.06
N GLN A 52 6.61 -2.14 6.46
CA GLN A 52 8.03 -2.35 6.13
C GLN A 52 8.62 -3.55 6.86
N ARG A 53 8.32 -3.69 8.15
CA ARG A 53 8.93 -4.75 8.96
C ARG A 53 7.98 -5.92 9.16
N MET A 54 8.19 -6.95 8.37
CA MET A 54 7.45 -8.21 8.46
C MET A 54 8.43 -9.37 8.48
N PRO A 55 8.04 -10.51 9.10
CA PRO A 55 8.86 -11.71 8.99
C PRO A 55 9.09 -12.12 7.54
N LEU A 56 10.27 -12.56 7.20
CA LEU A 56 10.67 -13.17 5.92
C LEU A 56 10.82 -12.22 4.75
N VAL A 57 10.11 -11.09 4.70
CA VAL A 57 10.22 -10.15 3.59
C VAL A 57 9.94 -8.73 4.08
N LEU A 58 10.73 -7.77 3.62
CA LEU A 58 10.49 -6.36 3.90
C LEU A 58 9.39 -5.84 2.96
N GLY A 59 8.59 -4.88 3.44
CA GLY A 59 7.56 -4.26 2.59
C GLY A 59 8.13 -3.68 1.30
N SER A 60 9.30 -3.03 1.38
CA SER A 60 9.97 -2.48 0.20
C SER A 60 10.39 -3.55 -0.80
N GLU A 61 10.80 -4.72 -0.33
CA GLU A 61 11.12 -5.85 -1.20
C GLU A 61 9.85 -6.40 -1.85
N LEU A 62 8.79 -6.54 -1.06
CA LEU A 62 7.51 -7.01 -1.58
C LEU A 62 6.97 -6.05 -2.64
N ALA A 63 7.14 -4.75 -2.45
CA ALA A 63 6.74 -3.74 -3.43
C ALA A 63 7.41 -3.98 -4.79
N GLU A 64 8.67 -4.35 -4.80
CA GLU A 64 9.38 -4.65 -6.03
C GLU A 64 8.77 -5.85 -6.75
N TYR A 65 8.47 -6.93 -6.03
CA TYR A 65 7.80 -8.10 -6.61
C TYR A 65 6.43 -7.73 -7.19
N LEU A 66 5.64 -6.95 -6.45
CA LEU A 66 4.32 -6.54 -6.91
C LEU A 66 4.40 -5.72 -8.20
N ARG A 67 5.41 -4.86 -8.33
CA ARG A 67 5.59 -4.02 -9.51
C ARG A 67 6.22 -4.74 -10.69
N GLU A 68 6.91 -5.84 -10.47
CA GLU A 68 7.35 -6.70 -11.57
C GLU A 68 6.15 -7.25 -12.34
N ASP A 69 5.12 -7.69 -11.62
CA ASP A 69 3.90 -8.22 -12.22
C ASP A 69 2.95 -7.11 -12.70
N ASN A 70 2.93 -5.99 -12.00
CA ASN A 70 2.09 -4.84 -12.33
C ASN A 70 2.86 -3.54 -12.10
N PRO A 71 3.55 -3.02 -13.15
CA PRO A 71 4.35 -1.79 -13.01
C PRO A 71 3.55 -0.56 -12.57
N LYS A 72 2.22 -0.59 -12.72
CA LYS A 72 1.33 0.52 -12.31
C LYS A 72 0.77 0.35 -10.92
N ALA A 73 1.17 -0.70 -10.19
CA ALA A 73 0.68 -0.92 -8.83
C ALA A 73 0.97 0.29 -7.94
N LYS A 74 -0.06 0.76 -7.24
CA LYS A 74 0.09 1.85 -6.29
C LYS A 74 0.39 1.25 -4.92
N ILE A 75 1.37 1.84 -4.26
CA ILE A 75 1.89 1.31 -2.99
C ILE A 75 2.03 2.44 -2.00
N ILE A 76 1.57 2.21 -0.77
CA ILE A 76 1.86 3.04 0.39
C ILE A 76 2.64 2.16 1.36
N LEU A 77 3.84 2.61 1.73
CA LEU A 77 4.67 1.92 2.71
C LEU A 77 4.38 2.50 4.08
N THR A 78 4.25 1.64 5.10
CA THR A 78 4.03 2.08 6.47
C THR A 78 5.13 1.56 7.38
N SER A 79 5.42 2.26 8.47
CA SER A 79 6.41 1.82 9.44
C SER A 79 6.21 2.49 10.78
N ALA A 80 6.47 1.75 11.87
CA ALA A 80 6.56 2.31 13.20
C ALA A 80 7.90 3.05 13.41
N PHE A 81 8.88 2.80 12.54
CA PHE A 81 10.24 3.36 12.64
C PHE A 81 10.65 3.99 11.31
N ALA A 82 9.93 5.04 10.93
CA ALA A 82 10.22 5.76 9.69
C ALA A 82 11.39 6.71 9.93
N ASP A 83 12.57 6.32 9.47
CA ASP A 83 13.77 7.14 9.53
C ASP A 83 14.16 7.64 8.13
N GLU A 84 15.25 8.39 8.06
CA GLU A 84 15.72 8.96 6.80
C GLU A 84 16.09 7.88 5.78
N ALA A 85 16.71 6.81 6.24
CA ALA A 85 17.10 5.70 5.37
C ALA A 85 15.86 5.04 4.74
N LEU A 86 14.81 4.83 5.51
CA LEU A 86 13.57 4.27 4.99
C LEU A 86 12.86 5.25 4.05
N GLY A 87 12.94 6.55 4.34
CA GLY A 87 12.45 7.58 3.44
C GLY A 87 13.10 7.51 2.06
N ASP A 88 14.43 7.30 2.03
CA ASP A 88 15.17 7.14 0.78
C ASP A 88 14.73 5.89 0.01
N ILE A 89 14.53 4.78 0.71
CA ILE A 89 14.04 3.54 0.12
C ILE A 89 12.64 3.75 -0.49
N ALA A 90 11.74 4.38 0.25
CA ALA A 90 10.39 4.65 -0.21
C ALA A 90 10.40 5.50 -1.50
N ARG A 91 11.23 6.54 -1.53
CA ARG A 91 11.40 7.35 -2.74
C ARG A 91 11.92 6.54 -3.91
N SER A 92 12.86 5.65 -3.66
CA SER A 92 13.46 4.83 -4.72
C SER A 92 12.45 3.87 -5.38
N ILE A 93 11.40 3.49 -4.65
CA ILE A 93 10.33 2.64 -5.18
C ILE A 93 9.06 3.45 -5.51
N ASP A 94 9.18 4.77 -5.54
CA ASP A 94 8.06 5.68 -5.82
C ASP A 94 6.82 5.35 -4.95
N SER A 95 7.03 5.28 -3.65
CA SER A 95 5.99 5.01 -2.67
C SER A 95 5.98 6.10 -1.60
N PRO A 96 4.80 6.63 -1.25
CA PRO A 96 4.69 7.40 -0.01
C PRO A 96 5.03 6.53 1.20
N LEU A 97 5.53 7.16 2.25
CA LEU A 97 5.83 6.51 3.51
C LEU A 97 4.97 7.15 4.61
N LEU A 98 4.18 6.33 5.29
CA LEU A 98 3.39 6.75 6.45
C LEU A 98 4.01 6.21 7.73
N SER A 99 4.26 7.10 8.68
CA SER A 99 4.76 6.74 10.00
C SER A 99 3.59 6.37 10.90
N LYS A 100 3.67 5.22 11.55
CA LYS A 100 2.66 4.79 12.55
C LYS A 100 2.92 5.50 13.88
N PRO A 101 1.89 5.89 14.64
CA PRO A 101 0.48 5.82 14.26
C PRO A 101 0.10 6.96 13.31
N PHE A 102 -0.82 6.69 12.40
CA PHE A 102 -1.36 7.71 11.51
C PHE A 102 -2.88 7.71 11.58
N GLY A 103 -3.49 8.86 11.31
CA GLY A 103 -4.94 8.98 11.31
C GLY A 103 -5.55 8.53 10.00
N ALA A 104 -6.82 8.09 10.07
CA ALA A 104 -7.57 7.68 8.89
C ALA A 104 -7.67 8.80 7.85
N ASP A 105 -7.84 10.05 8.30
CA ASP A 105 -7.96 11.20 7.40
C ASP A 105 -6.70 11.40 6.57
N ARG A 106 -5.53 11.24 7.19
CA ARG A 106 -4.24 11.35 6.50
C ARG A 106 -4.11 10.28 5.42
N LEU A 107 -4.46 9.04 5.76
CA LEU A 107 -4.42 7.94 4.81
C LEU A 107 -5.38 8.17 3.64
N LEU A 108 -6.62 8.56 3.93
CA LEU A 108 -7.62 8.81 2.90
C LEU A 108 -7.20 9.94 1.96
N GLU A 109 -6.61 11.00 2.49
CA GLU A 109 -6.08 12.09 1.68
C GLU A 109 -4.98 11.59 0.73
N LEU A 110 -4.09 10.76 1.25
CA LEU A 110 -3.00 10.19 0.47
C LEU A 110 -3.53 9.28 -0.64
N ILE A 111 -4.52 8.45 -0.33
CA ILE A 111 -5.17 7.60 -1.32
C ILE A 111 -5.77 8.44 -2.45
N LYS A 112 -6.47 9.51 -2.10
CA LYS A 112 -7.06 10.42 -3.09
C LYS A 112 -5.99 11.03 -4.01
N ARG A 113 -4.87 11.45 -3.45
CA ARG A 113 -3.76 12.00 -4.22
C ARG A 113 -3.20 11.00 -5.22
N LEU A 114 -2.99 9.77 -4.78
CA LEU A 114 -2.46 8.71 -5.65
C LEU A 114 -3.41 8.42 -6.81
N LEU A 115 -4.71 8.37 -6.56
CA LEU A 115 -5.71 8.14 -7.60
C LEU A 115 -5.81 9.33 -8.56
N SER A 116 -5.76 10.55 -8.05
CA SER A 116 -5.80 11.76 -8.88
C SER A 116 -4.60 11.85 -9.81
N ARG A 117 -3.40 11.55 -9.31
CA ARG A 117 -2.18 11.54 -10.13
C ARG A 117 -2.29 10.54 -11.26
N SER A 118 -2.84 9.35 -10.98
CA SER A 118 -3.06 8.33 -12.00
C SER A 118 -4.02 8.82 -13.09
N ARG A 119 -5.12 9.48 -12.69
CA ARG A 119 -6.10 10.03 -13.64
C ARG A 119 -5.50 11.14 -14.50
N LYS A 120 -4.76 12.06 -13.90
CA LYS A 120 -4.08 13.14 -14.63
C LYS A 120 -3.07 12.58 -15.62
N HIS A 121 -2.27 11.62 -15.18
CA HIS A 121 -1.28 10.99 -16.04
C HIS A 121 -1.96 10.28 -17.21
N SER A 122 -3.04 9.56 -16.95
CA SER A 122 -3.81 8.87 -17.98
C SER A 122 -4.37 9.85 -19.01
N LYS A 123 -4.89 11.00 -18.58
CA LYS A 123 -5.40 12.04 -19.49
C LYS A 123 -4.29 12.64 -20.35
N LEU A 124 -3.13 12.85 -19.77
CA LEU A 124 -1.99 13.41 -20.51
C LEU A 124 -1.41 12.42 -21.52
N ALA A 125 -1.58 11.13 -21.29
CA ALA A 125 -1.08 10.09 -22.18
C ALA A 125 -1.97 9.89 -23.41
N LYS A 126 -3.17 10.44 -23.43
CA LYS A 126 -4.06 10.35 -24.60
C LYS A 126 -3.76 11.46 -25.58
N PRO A 127 -3.59 11.12 -26.86
CA PRO A 127 -3.38 12.12 -27.93
C PRO A 127 -4.61 13.00 -28.10
#